data_c70879c3cffb3e12e71602d82e346bea
#
_entry.id   c70879c3cffb3e12e71602d82e346bea
#
_cell.length_a   1.000
_cell.length_b   1.000
_cell.length_c   1.000
_cell.angle_alpha   90.00
_cell.angle_beta   90.00
_cell.angle_gamma   90.00
#
_symmetry.space_group_name_H-M   'P 1'
#
loop_
_entity.id
_entity.type
_entity.pdbx_description
1 polymer ?
#
loop_
_entity_poly.entity_id
_entity_poly.type
_entity_poly.pdbx_seq_one_letter_code
_entity_poly.pdbx_strand_id
1 'polypeptide(L)'
;VQDAHEPIIDRVTFNAVQQELIRRADSVKIKPGTTTAFTGKIRCGLCGKNYRRKTTPTCITWVCSTYNTKGKKHCASKQIPENTLKAVTADVLGCNSFNENIFAERIAFITALPNNNLEFIFTDGHTEKATWQDRSRSESWAAEMRQAAAEKTRKRSEKKCQKQ
;
A
#
# COMPACT_ATOMS: atom_id res chain seq x y z
N VAL A 1 45.41 1.39 3.51
CA VAL A 1 46.18 2.04 4.55
C VAL A 1 45.45 1.76 5.87
N GLN A 2 45.97 0.83 6.67
CA GLN A 2 45.46 0.61 8.03
C GLN A 2 46.10 1.64 8.95
N ASP A 3 45.29 2.22 9.87
CA ASP A 3 45.74 3.16 10.91
C ASP A 3 46.28 4.52 10.40
N ALA A 4 45.58 5.13 9.42
CA ALA A 4 45.89 6.46 8.91
C ALA A 4 45.55 7.60 9.90
N HIS A 5 44.70 7.36 10.89
CA HIS A 5 44.30 8.32 11.93
C HIS A 5 44.10 7.64 13.27
N GLU A 6 44.30 8.37 14.35
CA GLU A 6 43.95 7.93 15.68
C GLU A 6 42.41 7.68 15.76
N PRO A 7 41.97 6.51 16.19
CA PRO A 7 40.55 6.17 16.18
C PRO A 7 39.81 7.02 17.23
N ILE A 8 38.67 7.60 16.82
CA ILE A 8 37.77 8.40 17.70
C ILE A 8 37.18 7.53 18.81
N ILE A 9 37.02 6.22 18.55
CA ILE A 9 36.49 5.22 19.48
C ILE A 9 37.46 4.03 19.47
N ASP A 10 37.75 3.51 20.66
CA ASP A 10 38.60 2.30 20.78
C ASP A 10 37.90 1.06 20.15
N ARG A 11 38.69 0.11 19.68
CA ARG A 11 38.22 -1.11 19.02
C ARG A 11 37.30 -1.97 19.91
N VAL A 12 37.54 -1.96 21.20
CA VAL A 12 36.72 -2.75 22.15
C VAL A 12 35.31 -2.20 22.22
N THR A 13 35.19 -0.87 22.39
CA THR A 13 33.88 -0.18 22.39
C THR A 13 33.17 -0.33 21.05
N PHE A 14 33.87 -0.18 19.92
CA PHE A 14 33.30 -0.38 18.60
C PHE A 14 32.71 -1.79 18.44
N ASN A 15 33.49 -2.82 18.78
CA ASN A 15 33.06 -4.20 18.68
C ASN A 15 31.87 -4.50 19.61
N ALA A 16 31.86 -3.97 20.83
CA ALA A 16 30.73 -4.11 21.75
C ALA A 16 29.46 -3.49 21.18
N VAL A 17 29.52 -2.33 20.57
CA VAL A 17 28.40 -1.68 19.89
C VAL A 17 27.91 -2.53 18.70
N GLN A 18 28.81 -3.07 17.89
CA GLN A 18 28.43 -3.94 16.77
C GLN A 18 27.71 -5.20 17.25
N GLN A 19 28.19 -5.84 18.31
CA GLN A 19 27.52 -7.00 18.91
C GLN A 19 26.13 -6.63 19.45
N GLU A 20 25.98 -5.49 20.10
CA GLU A 20 24.69 -5.03 20.60
C GLU A 20 23.72 -4.71 19.46
N LEU A 21 24.18 -4.12 18.34
CA LEU A 21 23.37 -3.91 17.14
C LEU A 21 22.85 -5.21 16.54
N ILE A 22 23.71 -6.24 16.44
CA ILE A 22 23.33 -7.59 15.98
C ILE A 22 22.31 -8.18 16.94
N ARG A 23 22.55 -8.15 18.25
CA ARG A 23 21.63 -8.65 19.26
C ARG A 23 20.25 -7.99 19.18
N ARG A 24 20.20 -6.67 18.96
CA ARG A 24 18.97 -5.92 18.79
C ARG A 24 18.26 -6.28 17.49
N ALA A 25 19.00 -6.44 16.40
CA ALA A 25 18.45 -6.86 15.12
C ALA A 25 17.79 -8.26 15.22
N ASP A 26 18.42 -9.19 15.92
CA ASP A 26 17.87 -10.53 16.14
C ASP A 26 16.66 -10.53 17.10
N SER A 27 16.64 -9.65 18.08
CA SER A 27 15.52 -9.53 19.03
C SER A 27 14.30 -8.86 18.41
N VAL A 28 14.49 -7.97 17.46
CA VAL A 28 13.39 -7.38 16.65
C VAL A 28 13.01 -8.41 15.59
N LYS A 29 12.14 -9.36 15.94
CA LYS A 29 11.44 -10.21 14.97
C LYS A 29 10.53 -9.32 14.12
N ILE A 30 11.12 -8.56 13.20
CA ILE A 30 10.36 -7.91 12.13
C ILE A 30 9.76 -9.07 11.35
N LYS A 31 8.46 -9.31 11.57
CA LYS A 31 7.72 -10.21 10.68
C LYS A 31 7.99 -9.69 9.29
N PRO A 32 8.63 -10.47 8.40
CA PRO A 32 8.87 -10.00 7.05
C PRO A 32 7.52 -9.52 6.51
N GLY A 33 7.44 -8.25 6.15
CA GLY A 33 6.21 -7.69 5.60
C GLY A 33 5.81 -8.58 4.44
N THR A 34 4.52 -8.94 4.36
CA THR A 34 4.03 -9.81 3.30
C THR A 34 4.40 -9.18 1.96
N THR A 35 5.47 -9.65 1.34
CA THR A 35 5.92 -9.23 0.02
C THR A 35 4.90 -9.77 -0.96
N THR A 36 4.28 -8.90 -1.73
CA THR A 36 3.33 -9.26 -2.80
C THR A 36 3.90 -8.82 -4.14
N ALA A 37 3.36 -9.34 -5.24
CA ALA A 37 3.80 -9.01 -6.59
C ALA A 37 3.89 -7.48 -6.84
N PHE A 38 3.00 -6.70 -6.24
CA PHE A 38 2.97 -5.24 -6.40
C PHE A 38 3.96 -4.48 -5.51
N THR A 39 4.66 -5.14 -4.58
CA THR A 39 5.60 -4.48 -3.67
C THR A 39 6.76 -3.84 -4.44
N GLY A 40 6.92 -2.52 -4.30
CA GLY A 40 7.96 -1.77 -5.02
C GLY A 40 7.63 -1.48 -6.50
N LYS A 41 6.59 -2.07 -7.05
CA LYS A 41 6.21 -1.93 -8.47
C LYS A 41 5.27 -0.75 -8.75
N ILE A 42 4.67 -0.11 -7.75
CA ILE A 42 3.72 0.98 -7.96
C ILE A 42 4.35 2.32 -7.55
N ARG A 43 4.40 3.26 -8.47
CA ARG A 43 4.91 4.62 -8.27
C ARG A 43 3.78 5.65 -8.34
N CYS A 44 3.89 6.70 -7.57
CA CYS A 44 2.94 7.81 -7.59
C CYS A 44 3.32 8.79 -8.70
N GLY A 45 2.43 9.03 -9.66
CA GLY A 45 2.64 10.00 -10.73
C GLY A 45 2.64 11.47 -10.26
N LEU A 46 2.17 11.76 -9.02
CA LEU A 46 2.19 13.11 -8.46
C LEU A 46 3.48 13.45 -7.71
N CYS A 47 4.04 12.51 -6.95
CA CYS A 47 5.21 12.78 -6.10
C CYS A 47 6.39 11.82 -6.30
N GLY A 48 6.30 10.88 -7.22
CA GLY A 48 7.35 9.92 -7.57
C GLY A 48 7.65 8.84 -6.51
N LYS A 49 7.02 8.91 -5.32
CA LYS A 49 7.27 7.92 -4.25
C LYS A 49 6.45 6.65 -4.47
N ASN A 50 6.98 5.53 -3.96
CA ASN A 50 6.31 4.24 -4.07
C ASN A 50 5.04 4.19 -3.23
N TYR A 51 4.08 3.40 -3.70
CA TYR A 51 2.92 2.98 -2.93
C TYR A 51 3.31 1.89 -1.94
N ARG A 52 2.61 1.88 -0.80
CA ARG A 52 2.74 0.87 0.25
C ARG A 52 1.43 0.14 0.44
N ARG A 53 1.52 -1.14 0.73
CA ARG A 53 0.38 -1.97 1.08
C ARG A 53 -0.11 -1.60 2.48
N LYS A 54 -1.37 -1.28 2.61
CA LYS A 54 -2.05 -0.98 3.88
C LYS A 54 -3.16 -1.99 4.10
N THR A 55 -3.03 -2.79 5.14
CA THR A 55 -4.02 -3.79 5.53
C THR A 55 -4.88 -3.23 6.65
N THR A 56 -6.19 -3.30 6.49
CA THR A 56 -7.19 -3.02 7.51
C THR A 56 -8.03 -4.28 7.74
N PRO A 57 -8.79 -4.40 8.84
CA PRO A 57 -9.62 -5.59 9.07
C PRO A 57 -10.64 -5.86 7.94
N THR A 58 -11.04 -4.83 7.21
CA THR A 58 -12.10 -4.91 6.18
C THR A 58 -11.56 -4.91 4.76
N CYS A 59 -10.37 -4.36 4.50
CA CYS A 59 -9.83 -4.25 3.15
C CYS A 59 -8.32 -4.07 3.13
N ILE A 60 -7.76 -4.42 1.98
CA ILE A 60 -6.35 -4.19 1.65
C ILE A 60 -6.30 -3.11 0.57
N THR A 61 -5.52 -2.05 0.80
CA THR A 61 -5.36 -0.94 -0.13
C THR A 61 -3.89 -0.61 -0.36
N TRP A 62 -3.61 -0.09 -1.53
CA TRP A 62 -2.32 0.50 -1.85
C TRP A 62 -2.40 2.01 -1.69
N VAL A 63 -1.45 2.60 -0.97
CA VAL A 63 -1.44 4.02 -0.63
C VAL A 63 -0.07 4.63 -0.88
N CYS A 64 -0.04 5.82 -1.46
CA CYS A 64 1.22 6.55 -1.67
C CYS A 64 1.91 6.81 -0.34
N SER A 65 3.23 6.57 -0.27
CA SER A 65 4.02 6.77 0.95
C SER A 65 3.94 8.22 1.45
N THR A 66 4.01 9.21 0.56
CA THR A 66 3.90 10.63 0.93
C THR A 66 2.50 10.96 1.46
N TYR A 67 1.43 10.49 0.79
CA TYR A 67 0.08 10.65 1.30
C TYR A 67 -0.10 10.03 2.69
N ASN A 68 0.42 8.84 2.88
CA ASN A 68 0.28 8.10 4.15
C ASN A 68 1.02 8.76 5.32
N THR A 69 2.18 9.40 5.07
CA THR A 69 3.02 10.00 6.12
C THR A 69 2.77 11.49 6.33
N LYS A 70 2.54 12.25 5.25
CA LYS A 70 2.43 13.72 5.27
C LYS A 70 1.01 14.23 4.96
N GLY A 71 0.11 13.35 4.52
CA GLY A 71 -1.29 13.67 4.24
C GLY A 71 -1.56 14.32 2.88
N LYS A 72 -2.84 14.61 2.64
CA LYS A 72 -3.37 15.11 1.37
C LYS A 72 -2.73 16.43 0.90
N LYS A 73 -2.30 17.28 1.80
CA LYS A 73 -1.64 18.56 1.46
C LYS A 73 -0.33 18.37 0.69
N HIS A 74 0.38 17.26 0.92
CA HIS A 74 1.66 16.97 0.27
C HIS A 74 1.54 16.05 -0.95
N CYS A 75 0.48 15.24 -1.01
CA CYS A 75 0.20 14.41 -2.17
C CYS A 75 -1.29 14.07 -2.19
N ALA A 76 -1.99 14.44 -3.25
CA ALA A 76 -3.43 14.20 -3.40
C ALA A 76 -3.75 12.86 -4.09
N SER A 77 -2.80 11.93 -4.14
CA SER A 77 -3.01 10.63 -4.79
C SER A 77 -4.04 9.78 -4.06
N LYS A 78 -4.88 9.09 -4.83
CA LYS A 78 -5.91 8.20 -4.29
C LYS A 78 -5.32 6.86 -3.83
N GLN A 79 -6.01 6.24 -2.88
CA GLN A 79 -5.74 4.86 -2.46
C GLN A 79 -6.39 3.91 -3.46
N ILE A 80 -5.70 2.83 -3.79
CA ILE A 80 -6.17 1.83 -4.76
C ILE A 80 -6.48 0.54 -4.02
N PRO A 81 -7.72 0.04 -4.03
CA PRO A 81 -8.05 -1.26 -3.46
C PRO A 81 -7.27 -2.38 -4.17
N GLU A 82 -6.73 -3.34 -3.41
CA GLU A 82 -5.92 -4.42 -3.98
C GLU A 82 -6.69 -5.27 -4.99
N ASN A 83 -7.97 -5.55 -4.71
CA ASN A 83 -8.81 -6.32 -5.63
C ASN A 83 -9.05 -5.58 -6.95
N THR A 84 -9.27 -4.26 -6.90
CA THR A 84 -9.42 -3.42 -8.10
C THR A 84 -8.12 -3.38 -8.89
N LEU A 85 -6.98 -3.24 -8.21
CA LEU A 85 -5.67 -3.26 -8.85
C LEU A 85 -5.40 -4.61 -9.56
N LYS A 86 -5.72 -5.72 -8.90
CA LYS A 86 -5.61 -7.07 -9.49
C LYS A 86 -6.50 -7.24 -10.72
N ALA A 87 -7.76 -6.79 -10.66
CA ALA A 87 -8.68 -6.88 -11.78
C ALA A 87 -8.18 -6.08 -12.99
N VAL A 88 -7.86 -4.80 -12.80
CA VAL A 88 -7.33 -3.95 -13.89
C VAL A 88 -6.02 -4.49 -14.47
N THR A 89 -5.16 -5.05 -13.61
CA THR A 89 -3.90 -5.66 -14.08
C THR A 89 -4.17 -6.92 -14.92
N ALA A 90 -5.15 -7.74 -14.54
CA ALA A 90 -5.55 -8.91 -15.31
C ALA A 90 -6.09 -8.52 -16.69
N ASP A 91 -6.93 -7.48 -16.75
CA ASP A 91 -7.48 -6.94 -18.00
C ASP A 91 -6.37 -6.45 -18.94
N VAL A 92 -5.42 -5.67 -18.43
CA VAL A 92 -4.25 -5.18 -19.18
C VAL A 92 -3.36 -6.33 -19.69
N LEU A 93 -3.22 -7.39 -18.91
CA LEU A 93 -2.44 -8.58 -19.32
C LEU A 93 -3.22 -9.53 -20.23
N GLY A 94 -4.52 -9.28 -20.50
CA GLY A 94 -5.38 -10.15 -21.28
C GLY A 94 -5.70 -11.48 -20.59
N CYS A 95 -5.70 -11.50 -19.26
CA CYS A 95 -5.92 -12.68 -18.43
C CYS A 95 -7.29 -12.64 -17.75
N ASN A 96 -7.95 -13.78 -17.61
CA ASN A 96 -9.23 -13.88 -16.89
C ASN A 96 -9.09 -13.60 -15.38
N SER A 97 -7.89 -13.80 -14.82
CA SER A 97 -7.58 -13.54 -13.42
C SER A 97 -6.12 -13.09 -13.25
N PHE A 98 -5.85 -12.38 -12.15
CA PHE A 98 -4.50 -11.93 -11.84
C PHE A 98 -3.56 -13.11 -11.58
N ASN A 99 -2.44 -13.13 -12.32
CA ASN A 99 -1.36 -14.11 -12.17
C ASN A 99 -0.06 -13.38 -11.80
N GLU A 100 0.51 -13.73 -10.66
CA GLU A 100 1.72 -13.07 -10.13
C GLU A 100 2.96 -13.33 -11.00
N ASN A 101 3.08 -14.51 -11.60
CA ASN A 101 4.23 -14.85 -12.44
C ASN A 101 4.20 -14.06 -13.75
N ILE A 102 3.06 -14.03 -14.43
CA ILE A 102 2.88 -13.25 -15.67
C ILE A 102 3.10 -11.76 -15.39
N PHE A 103 2.59 -11.27 -14.28
CA PHE A 103 2.81 -9.89 -13.85
C PHE A 103 4.29 -9.59 -13.63
N ALA A 104 5.00 -10.45 -12.90
CA ALA A 104 6.42 -10.25 -12.58
C ALA A 104 7.30 -10.26 -13.86
N GLU A 105 6.95 -11.10 -14.84
CA GLU A 105 7.65 -11.25 -16.10
C GLU A 105 7.39 -10.07 -17.05
N ARG A 106 6.13 -9.66 -17.20
CA ARG A 106 5.72 -8.70 -18.23
C ARG A 106 5.69 -7.25 -17.77
N ILE A 107 5.44 -6.96 -16.48
CA ILE A 107 5.29 -5.59 -15.98
C ILE A 107 6.55 -5.16 -15.21
N ALA A 108 7.20 -4.10 -15.72
CA ALA A 108 8.33 -3.47 -15.04
C ALA A 108 7.84 -2.68 -13.82
N PHE A 109 6.90 -1.74 -14.01
CA PHE A 109 6.26 -0.98 -12.94
C PHE A 109 4.94 -0.34 -13.38
N ILE A 110 4.17 0.17 -12.43
CA ILE A 110 2.89 0.84 -12.64
C ILE A 110 3.02 2.26 -12.10
N THR A 111 2.58 3.25 -12.86
CA THR A 111 2.48 4.65 -12.41
C THR A 111 1.02 4.98 -12.12
N ALA A 112 0.72 5.34 -10.87
CA ALA A 112 -0.61 5.80 -10.48
C ALA A 112 -0.77 7.29 -10.80
N LEU A 113 -1.57 7.59 -11.81
CA LEU A 113 -1.84 8.93 -12.31
C LEU A 113 -3.12 9.54 -11.67
N PRO A 114 -3.35 10.85 -11.80
CA PRO A 114 -4.62 11.48 -11.42
C PRO A 114 -5.83 10.87 -12.15
N ASN A 115 -7.03 11.15 -11.63
CA ASN A 115 -8.30 10.74 -12.25
C ASN A 115 -8.46 9.22 -12.41
N ASN A 116 -7.94 8.44 -11.44
CA ASN A 116 -8.04 6.99 -11.42
C ASN A 116 -7.37 6.28 -12.62
N ASN A 117 -6.38 6.91 -13.23
CA ASN A 117 -5.62 6.30 -14.30
C ASN A 117 -4.40 5.56 -13.75
N LEU A 118 -4.11 4.41 -14.33
CA LEU A 118 -2.88 3.64 -14.12
C LEU A 118 -2.16 3.53 -15.46
N GLU A 119 -0.88 3.77 -15.46
CA GLU A 119 0.00 3.56 -16.60
C GLU A 119 0.90 2.38 -16.30
N PHE A 120 0.76 1.33 -17.07
CA PHE A 120 1.54 0.10 -16.98
C PHE A 120 2.74 0.21 -17.90
N ILE A 121 3.92 0.07 -17.36
CA ILE A 121 5.17 0.05 -18.11
C ILE A 121 5.62 -1.40 -18.18
N PHE A 122 5.67 -1.94 -19.38
CA PHE A 122 6.07 -3.30 -19.65
C PHE A 122 7.58 -3.46 -19.70
N THR A 123 8.06 -4.68 -19.56
CA THR A 123 9.50 -5.00 -19.59
C THR A 123 10.11 -4.82 -20.99
N ASP A 124 9.32 -4.89 -22.05
CA ASP A 124 9.72 -4.60 -23.45
C ASP A 124 9.73 -3.11 -23.78
N GLY A 125 9.33 -2.24 -22.83
CA GLY A 125 9.35 -0.78 -22.97
C GLY A 125 8.04 -0.16 -23.49
N HIS A 126 7.04 -0.95 -23.89
CA HIS A 126 5.76 -0.36 -24.25
C HIS A 126 4.96 0.04 -23.01
N THR A 127 3.99 0.94 -23.20
CA THR A 127 3.16 1.46 -22.11
C THR A 127 1.68 1.33 -22.44
N GLU A 128 0.87 0.95 -21.47
CA GLU A 128 -0.57 0.86 -21.60
C GLU A 128 -1.26 1.61 -20.46
N LYS A 129 -2.35 2.31 -20.77
CA LYS A 129 -3.13 3.07 -19.80
C LYS A 129 -4.46 2.39 -19.53
N ALA A 130 -4.78 2.22 -18.28
CA ALA A 130 -6.06 1.69 -17.83
C ALA A 130 -6.67 2.60 -16.77
N THR A 131 -7.99 2.66 -16.74
CA THR A 131 -8.75 3.44 -15.75
C THR A 131 -9.43 2.48 -14.77
N TRP A 132 -9.31 2.77 -13.49
CA TRP A 132 -10.00 2.01 -12.46
C TRP A 132 -11.17 2.79 -11.86
N GLN A 133 -12.21 2.09 -11.46
CA GLN A 133 -13.36 2.70 -10.81
C GLN A 133 -13.21 2.67 -9.30
N ASP A 134 -13.41 3.84 -8.68
CA ASP A 134 -13.47 3.97 -7.24
C ASP A 134 -14.89 3.57 -6.81
N ARG A 135 -15.01 2.45 -6.10
CA ARG A 135 -16.31 2.10 -5.50
C ARG A 135 -16.60 3.09 -4.39
N SER A 136 -17.63 3.91 -4.56
CA SER A 136 -18.10 4.79 -3.49
C SER A 136 -18.52 3.92 -2.28
N ARG A 137 -18.41 4.47 -1.07
CA ARG A 137 -18.91 3.77 0.13
C ARG A 137 -20.38 3.41 0.01
N SER A 138 -21.18 4.23 -0.68
CA SER A 138 -22.60 3.97 -0.92
C SER A 138 -22.85 2.78 -1.84
N GLU A 139 -21.98 2.55 -2.83
CA GLU A 139 -22.09 1.41 -3.77
C GLU A 139 -21.56 0.10 -3.16
N SER A 140 -20.60 0.18 -2.22
CA SER A 140 -20.07 -1.00 -1.54
C SER A 140 -21.01 -1.55 -0.45
N TRP A 141 -22.04 -0.78 -0.05
CA TRP A 141 -23.02 -1.21 0.93
C TRP A 141 -24.21 -1.85 0.21
N ALA A 142 -24.37 -3.15 0.35
CA ALA A 142 -25.58 -3.83 -0.07
C ALA A 142 -26.80 -3.20 0.60
N ALA A 143 -27.96 -3.21 -0.09
CA ALA A 143 -29.20 -2.60 0.41
C ALA A 143 -29.53 -3.09 1.83
N GLU A 144 -29.32 -4.37 2.10
CA GLU A 144 -29.52 -5.01 3.40
C GLU A 144 -28.62 -4.41 4.50
N MET A 145 -27.35 -4.14 4.19
CA MET A 145 -26.42 -3.51 5.14
C MET A 145 -26.81 -2.06 5.44
N ARG A 146 -27.32 -1.33 4.45
CA ARG A 146 -27.85 0.03 4.66
C ARG A 146 -29.08 0.03 5.57
N GLN A 147 -30.00 -0.91 5.37
CA GLN A 147 -31.18 -1.07 6.21
C GLN A 147 -30.82 -1.47 7.64
N ALA A 148 -29.93 -2.44 7.82
CA ALA A 148 -29.46 -2.88 9.14
C ALA A 148 -28.76 -1.74 9.90
N ALA A 149 -27.96 -0.92 9.22
CA ALA A 149 -27.29 0.23 9.83
C ALA A 149 -28.29 1.34 10.22
N ALA A 150 -29.29 1.61 9.39
CA ALA A 150 -30.35 2.58 9.66
C ALA A 150 -31.20 2.14 10.87
N GLU A 151 -31.57 0.86 10.94
CA GLU A 151 -32.31 0.28 12.07
C GLU A 151 -31.53 0.34 13.38
N LYS A 152 -30.22 0.03 13.33
CA LYS A 152 -29.34 0.14 14.50
C LYS A 152 -29.21 1.58 15.01
N THR A 153 -29.18 2.55 14.11
CA THR A 153 -29.16 3.97 14.44
C THR A 153 -30.48 4.41 15.09
N ARG A 154 -31.61 3.97 14.52
CA ARG A 154 -32.95 4.25 15.07
C ARG A 154 -33.11 3.69 16.49
N LYS A 155 -32.76 2.43 16.72
CA LYS A 155 -32.80 1.79 18.05
C LYS A 155 -31.89 2.52 19.07
N ARG A 156 -30.78 3.10 18.60
CA ARG A 156 -29.87 3.86 19.47
C ARG A 156 -30.45 5.23 19.86
N SER A 157 -31.14 5.92 18.95
CA SER A 157 -31.83 7.18 19.24
C SER A 157 -33.02 6.99 20.15
N GLU A 158 -33.84 5.94 19.95
CA GLU A 158 -34.98 5.60 20.82
C GLU A 158 -34.53 5.32 22.26
N LYS A 159 -33.44 4.55 22.45
CA LYS A 159 -32.86 4.32 23.80
C LYS A 159 -32.31 5.58 24.47
N LYS A 160 -31.90 6.58 23.69
CA LYS A 160 -31.40 7.85 24.23
C LYS A 160 -32.54 8.77 24.68
N CYS A 161 -33.68 8.70 23.97
CA CYS A 161 -34.90 9.45 24.32
C CYS A 161 -35.61 8.91 25.61
N GLN A 162 -35.48 7.59 25.89
CA GLN A 162 -36.08 6.93 27.06
C GLN A 162 -35.25 7.13 28.35
N LYS A 163 -34.06 7.74 28.27
CA LYS A 163 -33.20 8.01 29.42
C LYS A 163 -33.18 9.48 29.85
N GLN A 164 -34.02 10.32 29.26
CA GLN A 164 -34.33 11.70 29.73
C GLN A 164 -35.71 11.71 30.36
#